data_75e7d8c87f43bd45a7b620712fd76100
#
_entry.id   75e7d8c87f43bd45a7b620712fd76100
#
_cell.length_a   1.000
_cell.length_b   1.000
_cell.length_c   1.000
_cell.angle_alpha   90.00
_cell.angle_beta   90.00
_cell.angle_gamma   90.00
#
_symmetry.space_group_name_H-M   'P 1'
#
loop_
_entity.id
_entity.type
_entity.pdbx_description
1 polymer ?
#
loop_
_entity_poly.entity_id
_entity_poly.type
_entity_poly.pdbx_seq_one_letter_code
_entity_poly.pdbx_strand_id
1 'polypeptide(L)'
;MAYQPSYDTDDSAVPAAVRIFFKRRLFEAAGVMLFLALVAASLSLASWSVDDPSLNHALDRTARNWLGYPGAVLADELMQFFGLGVLVLLAIPMRWAVGFLAHEGLPRPLRQSFAWIACALSASATLSALPVPASWSLTSGLGGNAGDIIHNLLMMVLSVAVVGWIPGLVTGLLMLAVTVFFGLRALGVSRAAAVEQAAAAPSRSRKVLRATGSGLRTGFGYMGELWSRWRELRRAEAQFEQTGDEDDIIRRLAPQTEPPRRGSREAARIEPTFSARRPAPPMPEVE
;
A
#
# COMPACT_ATOMS: atom_id res chain seq x y z
N MET A 1 38.84 45.50 -19.76
CA MET A 1 38.23 44.23 -19.26
C MET A 1 37.58 43.58 -20.45
N ALA A 2 38.18 42.51 -20.98
CA ALA A 2 37.66 41.78 -22.12
C ALA A 2 36.64 40.76 -21.61
N TYR A 3 35.40 40.82 -22.13
CA TYR A 3 34.36 39.86 -21.89
C TYR A 3 34.72 38.55 -22.59
N GLN A 4 35.09 37.52 -21.82
CA GLN A 4 35.17 36.13 -22.32
C GLN A 4 33.80 35.49 -22.20
N PRO A 5 33.14 35.14 -23.31
CA PRO A 5 31.96 34.30 -23.24
C PRO A 5 32.37 32.91 -22.77
N SER A 6 31.87 32.47 -21.62
CA SER A 6 31.94 31.09 -21.16
C SER A 6 31.11 30.24 -22.13
N TYR A 7 31.81 29.52 -23.02
CA TYR A 7 31.17 28.40 -23.74
C TYR A 7 30.95 27.30 -22.70
N ASP A 8 29.68 27.20 -22.25
CA ASP A 8 29.20 25.97 -21.64
C ASP A 8 29.28 24.90 -22.75
N THR A 9 30.38 24.22 -22.82
CA THR A 9 30.52 22.95 -23.55
C THR A 9 29.67 21.93 -22.78
N ASP A 10 28.39 21.81 -23.19
CA ASP A 10 27.53 20.66 -22.85
C ASP A 10 28.24 19.44 -23.47
N ASP A 11 29.05 18.76 -22.65
CA ASP A 11 29.99 17.69 -22.98
C ASP A 11 29.25 16.38 -23.31
N SER A 12 27.99 16.46 -23.78
CA SER A 12 27.24 15.32 -24.29
C SER A 12 27.77 14.99 -25.70
N ALA A 13 28.62 13.97 -25.80
CA ALA A 13 29.21 13.46 -27.05
C ALA A 13 28.21 13.08 -28.14
N VAL A 14 26.89 13.21 -27.90
CA VAL A 14 25.82 12.86 -28.82
C VAL A 14 24.97 14.11 -29.16
N PRO A 15 24.84 14.47 -30.47
CA PRO A 15 23.98 15.58 -30.90
C PRO A 15 22.55 15.44 -30.39
N ALA A 16 21.93 16.56 -29.98
CA ALA A 16 20.56 16.58 -29.43
C ALA A 16 19.52 15.90 -30.36
N ALA A 17 19.68 16.04 -31.68
CA ALA A 17 18.82 15.38 -32.68
C ALA A 17 18.89 13.86 -32.61
N VAL A 18 20.10 13.31 -32.43
CA VAL A 18 20.31 11.86 -32.31
C VAL A 18 19.67 11.34 -31.03
N ARG A 19 19.83 12.04 -29.91
CA ARG A 19 19.23 11.70 -28.60
C ARG A 19 17.69 11.70 -28.69
N ILE A 20 17.08 12.68 -29.35
CA ILE A 20 15.64 12.77 -29.58
C ILE A 20 15.16 11.60 -30.45
N PHE A 21 15.90 11.28 -31.52
CA PHE A 21 15.57 10.15 -32.40
C PHE A 21 15.58 8.83 -31.65
N PHE A 22 16.65 8.51 -30.91
CA PHE A 22 16.72 7.29 -30.12
C PHE A 22 15.64 7.21 -29.05
N LYS A 23 15.35 8.32 -28.37
CA LYS A 23 14.28 8.37 -27.37
C LYS A 23 12.93 8.03 -27.98
N ARG A 24 12.59 8.56 -29.14
CA ARG A 24 11.33 8.25 -29.85
C ARG A 24 11.25 6.77 -30.23
N ARG A 25 12.32 6.22 -30.82
CA ARG A 25 12.38 4.80 -31.18
C ARG A 25 12.27 3.87 -29.97
N LEU A 26 12.86 4.26 -28.85
CA LEU A 26 12.76 3.50 -27.60
C LEU A 26 11.30 3.49 -27.10
N PHE A 27 10.60 4.61 -27.13
CA PHE A 27 9.18 4.64 -26.74
C PHE A 27 8.30 3.81 -27.67
N GLU A 28 8.51 3.89 -28.99
CA GLU A 28 7.80 3.06 -29.97
C GLU A 28 8.04 1.56 -29.68
N ALA A 29 9.30 1.15 -29.53
CA ALA A 29 9.63 -0.23 -29.24
C ALA A 29 9.05 -0.71 -27.92
N ALA A 30 9.15 0.10 -26.86
CA ALA A 30 8.55 -0.20 -25.55
C ALA A 30 7.02 -0.30 -25.65
N GLY A 31 6.38 0.59 -26.43
CA GLY A 31 4.94 0.55 -26.67
C GLY A 31 4.49 -0.71 -27.40
N VAL A 32 5.20 -1.09 -28.46
CA VAL A 32 4.93 -2.33 -29.21
C VAL A 32 5.10 -3.56 -28.32
N MET A 33 6.23 -3.66 -27.60
CA MET A 33 6.50 -4.80 -26.72
C MET A 33 5.45 -4.91 -25.63
N LEU A 34 5.10 -3.81 -24.98
CA LEU A 34 4.06 -3.78 -23.94
C LEU A 34 2.70 -4.18 -24.51
N PHE A 35 2.33 -3.62 -25.68
CA PHE A 35 1.09 -3.95 -26.35
C PHE A 35 0.99 -5.45 -26.68
N LEU A 36 2.03 -6.04 -27.28
CA LEU A 36 2.06 -7.45 -27.61
C LEU A 36 1.99 -8.34 -26.36
N ALA A 37 2.71 -7.98 -25.30
CA ALA A 37 2.65 -8.71 -24.03
C ALA A 37 1.25 -8.68 -23.41
N LEU A 38 0.56 -7.52 -23.45
CA LEU A 38 -0.80 -7.36 -22.94
C LEU A 38 -1.84 -8.10 -23.80
N VAL A 39 -1.67 -8.10 -25.13
CA VAL A 39 -2.49 -8.91 -26.03
C VAL A 39 -2.31 -10.39 -25.73
N ALA A 40 -1.06 -10.86 -25.59
CA ALA A 40 -0.80 -12.25 -25.22
C ALA A 40 -1.43 -12.61 -23.86
N ALA A 41 -1.28 -11.77 -22.83
CA ALA A 41 -1.92 -11.98 -21.55
C ALA A 41 -3.46 -11.99 -21.65
N SER A 42 -4.03 -11.11 -22.46
CA SER A 42 -5.49 -11.06 -22.69
C SER A 42 -6.00 -12.31 -23.41
N LEU A 43 -5.27 -12.80 -24.42
CA LEU A 43 -5.60 -14.06 -25.13
C LEU A 43 -5.48 -15.28 -24.21
N SER A 44 -4.44 -15.28 -23.37
CA SER A 44 -4.24 -16.30 -22.34
C SER A 44 -5.43 -16.36 -21.37
N LEU A 45 -5.88 -15.20 -20.87
CA LEU A 45 -7.05 -15.11 -19.99
C LEU A 45 -8.37 -15.44 -20.69
N ALA A 46 -8.53 -15.04 -21.96
CA ALA A 46 -9.74 -15.36 -22.75
C ALA A 46 -9.92 -16.86 -22.99
N SER A 47 -8.83 -17.61 -23.04
CA SER A 47 -8.81 -19.06 -23.19
C SER A 47 -8.47 -19.82 -21.90
N TRP A 48 -8.57 -19.13 -20.74
CA TRP A 48 -8.30 -19.74 -19.44
C TRP A 48 -9.32 -20.83 -19.10
N SER A 49 -8.83 -21.93 -18.56
CA SER A 49 -9.63 -23.03 -18.02
C SER A 49 -9.01 -23.54 -16.72
N VAL A 50 -9.86 -23.79 -15.71
CA VAL A 50 -9.42 -24.40 -14.44
C VAL A 50 -8.84 -25.79 -14.64
N ASP A 51 -9.24 -26.47 -15.73
CA ASP A 51 -8.77 -27.81 -16.07
C ASP A 51 -7.40 -27.83 -16.76
N ASP A 52 -6.82 -26.70 -17.08
CA ASP A 52 -5.51 -26.65 -17.74
C ASP A 52 -4.37 -26.91 -16.73
N PRO A 53 -3.30 -27.58 -17.16
CA PRO A 53 -2.12 -27.77 -16.32
C PRO A 53 -1.50 -26.42 -16.00
N SER A 54 -1.23 -26.18 -14.71
CA SER A 54 -0.61 -24.97 -14.18
C SER A 54 0.45 -25.33 -13.13
N LEU A 55 1.06 -24.34 -12.50
CA LEU A 55 2.01 -24.57 -11.40
C LEU A 55 1.32 -25.21 -10.18
N ASN A 56 0.06 -24.91 -9.99
CA ASN A 56 -0.74 -25.41 -8.86
C ASN A 56 -1.51 -26.69 -9.18
N HIS A 57 -1.64 -27.05 -10.47
CA HIS A 57 -2.35 -28.24 -10.94
C HIS A 57 -1.49 -29.03 -11.92
N ALA A 58 -0.77 -30.03 -11.40
CA ALA A 58 0.02 -30.96 -12.20
C ALA A 58 -0.92 -31.99 -12.85
N LEU A 59 -1.37 -31.72 -14.06
CA LEU A 59 -2.23 -32.61 -14.86
C LEU A 59 -1.46 -33.13 -16.06
N ASP A 60 -1.50 -34.45 -16.31
CA ASP A 60 -0.91 -35.10 -17.47
C ASP A 60 -1.80 -34.92 -18.73
N ARG A 61 -2.07 -33.67 -19.09
CA ARG A 61 -2.81 -33.33 -20.32
C ARG A 61 -2.21 -32.13 -21.02
N THR A 62 -2.47 -32.02 -22.30
CA THR A 62 -2.07 -30.82 -23.07
C THR A 62 -2.95 -29.63 -22.68
N ALA A 63 -2.33 -28.44 -22.48
CA ALA A 63 -3.06 -27.22 -22.19
C ALA A 63 -3.99 -26.85 -23.37
N ARG A 64 -5.22 -26.46 -23.06
CA ARG A 64 -6.22 -25.96 -24.02
C ARG A 64 -6.04 -24.48 -24.30
N ASN A 65 -5.27 -23.79 -23.46
CA ASN A 65 -4.98 -22.39 -23.62
C ASN A 65 -4.38 -22.07 -24.98
N TRP A 66 -4.82 -21.00 -25.64
CA TRP A 66 -4.36 -20.63 -27.00
C TRP A 66 -2.86 -20.36 -27.08
N LEU A 67 -2.22 -19.97 -25.98
CA LEU A 67 -0.77 -19.80 -25.90
C LEU A 67 -0.05 -21.06 -25.35
N GLY A 68 -0.75 -22.21 -25.29
CA GLY A 68 -0.21 -23.45 -24.75
C GLY A 68 0.06 -23.39 -23.25
N TYR A 69 1.01 -24.20 -22.77
CA TYR A 69 1.32 -24.31 -21.34
C TYR A 69 1.76 -22.96 -20.69
N PRO A 70 2.63 -22.12 -21.29
CA PRO A 70 2.98 -20.82 -20.71
C PRO A 70 1.78 -19.90 -20.54
N GLY A 71 0.82 -19.95 -21.49
CA GLY A 71 -0.43 -19.19 -21.38
C GLY A 71 -1.33 -19.72 -20.29
N ALA A 72 -1.48 -21.03 -20.15
CA ALA A 72 -2.26 -21.64 -19.10
C ALA A 72 -1.74 -21.24 -17.70
N VAL A 73 -0.43 -21.34 -17.48
CA VAL A 73 0.23 -20.93 -16.24
C VAL A 73 0.00 -19.44 -15.96
N LEU A 74 0.24 -18.57 -16.94
CA LEU A 74 0.07 -17.12 -16.76
C LEU A 74 -1.39 -16.77 -16.42
N ALA A 75 -2.34 -17.35 -17.12
CA ALA A 75 -3.76 -17.07 -16.88
C ALA A 75 -4.20 -17.57 -15.51
N ASP A 76 -3.77 -18.77 -15.12
CA ASP A 76 -4.12 -19.37 -13.84
C ASP A 76 -3.56 -18.56 -12.66
N GLU A 77 -2.27 -18.18 -12.69
CA GLU A 77 -1.65 -17.34 -11.65
C GLU A 77 -2.34 -15.95 -11.54
N LEU A 78 -2.64 -15.33 -12.68
CA LEU A 78 -3.32 -14.03 -12.68
C LEU A 78 -4.76 -14.13 -12.13
N MET A 79 -5.50 -15.19 -12.51
CA MET A 79 -6.86 -15.41 -12.03
C MET A 79 -6.90 -15.81 -10.55
N GLN A 80 -5.98 -16.64 -10.10
CA GLN A 80 -5.89 -17.02 -8.68
C GLN A 80 -5.51 -15.83 -7.81
N PHE A 81 -4.58 -14.98 -8.27
CA PHE A 81 -4.09 -13.87 -7.47
C PHE A 81 -5.04 -12.68 -7.48
N PHE A 82 -5.47 -12.21 -8.67
CA PHE A 82 -6.28 -11.01 -8.84
C PHE A 82 -7.77 -11.28 -9.08
N GLY A 83 -8.16 -12.48 -9.43
CA GLY A 83 -9.49 -12.78 -9.91
C GLY A 83 -9.87 -11.89 -11.10
N LEU A 84 -11.10 -11.37 -11.12
CA LEU A 84 -11.56 -10.43 -12.15
C LEU A 84 -10.86 -9.05 -12.06
N GLY A 85 -10.16 -8.75 -10.97
CA GLY A 85 -9.32 -7.56 -10.84
C GLY A 85 -8.18 -7.50 -11.88
N VAL A 86 -7.83 -8.64 -12.47
CA VAL A 86 -6.88 -8.73 -13.59
C VAL A 86 -7.29 -7.85 -14.78
N LEU A 87 -8.57 -7.62 -15.00
CA LEU A 87 -9.05 -6.73 -16.08
C LEU A 87 -8.54 -5.30 -15.88
N VAL A 88 -8.53 -4.81 -14.65
CA VAL A 88 -7.98 -3.49 -14.30
C VAL A 88 -6.44 -3.52 -14.40
N LEU A 89 -5.82 -4.63 -13.97
CA LEU A 89 -4.37 -4.84 -14.09
C LEU A 89 -3.89 -4.70 -15.54
N LEU A 90 -4.65 -5.19 -16.52
CA LEU A 90 -4.29 -5.14 -17.94
C LEU A 90 -4.75 -3.83 -18.63
N ALA A 91 -5.91 -3.27 -18.26
CA ALA A 91 -6.49 -2.12 -18.94
C ALA A 91 -5.63 -0.85 -18.81
N ILE A 92 -5.02 -0.58 -17.66
CA ILE A 92 -4.21 0.61 -17.43
C ILE A 92 -2.92 0.58 -18.24
N PRO A 93 -2.10 -0.50 -18.23
CA PRO A 93 -0.92 -0.59 -19.09
C PRO A 93 -1.26 -0.62 -20.58
N MET A 94 -2.43 -1.12 -20.98
CA MET A 94 -2.91 -1.04 -22.37
C MET A 94 -3.03 0.42 -22.82
N ARG A 95 -3.59 1.30 -21.98
CA ARG A 95 -3.62 2.75 -22.27
C ARG A 95 -2.21 3.34 -22.37
N TRP A 96 -1.27 2.88 -21.54
CA TRP A 96 0.12 3.34 -21.62
C TRP A 96 0.81 2.85 -22.89
N ALA A 97 0.59 1.60 -23.30
CA ALA A 97 1.13 1.07 -24.55
C ALA A 97 0.71 1.92 -25.74
N VAL A 98 -0.59 2.26 -25.83
CA VAL A 98 -1.10 3.17 -26.87
C VAL A 98 -0.47 4.56 -26.75
N GLY A 99 -0.30 5.10 -25.52
CA GLY A 99 0.37 6.38 -25.30
C GLY A 99 1.84 6.37 -25.77
N PHE A 100 2.58 5.30 -25.51
CA PHE A 100 3.96 5.15 -26.00
C PHE A 100 4.06 5.10 -27.51
N LEU A 101 3.10 4.42 -28.17
CA LEU A 101 2.99 4.43 -29.63
C LEU A 101 2.69 5.82 -30.19
N ALA A 102 1.92 6.61 -29.45
CA ALA A 102 1.63 8.02 -29.78
C ALA A 102 2.78 8.97 -29.33
N HIS A 103 3.92 8.45 -28.88
CA HIS A 103 5.07 9.22 -28.33
C HIS A 103 4.73 10.01 -27.06
N GLU A 104 3.64 9.68 -26.40
CA GLU A 104 3.28 10.21 -25.11
C GLU A 104 4.05 9.44 -24.02
N GLY A 105 5.00 10.08 -23.36
CA GLY A 105 5.68 9.49 -22.22
C GLY A 105 4.83 9.50 -20.96
N LEU A 106 5.16 8.66 -19.99
CA LEU A 106 4.57 8.75 -18.66
C LEU A 106 5.21 9.94 -17.91
N PRO A 107 4.46 10.97 -17.54
CA PRO A 107 5.02 12.18 -16.92
C PRO A 107 5.61 11.88 -15.52
N ARG A 108 5.12 10.87 -14.83
CA ARG A 108 5.59 10.44 -13.51
C ARG A 108 5.56 8.92 -13.39
N PRO A 109 6.51 8.19 -14.04
CA PRO A 109 6.42 6.74 -14.22
C PRO A 109 6.31 5.98 -12.90
N LEU A 110 7.16 6.22 -11.92
CA LEU A 110 7.13 5.53 -10.63
C LEU A 110 5.78 5.72 -9.92
N ARG A 111 5.29 6.96 -9.86
CA ARG A 111 4.05 7.28 -9.19
C ARG A 111 2.83 6.66 -9.88
N GLN A 112 2.83 6.62 -11.22
CA GLN A 112 1.78 6.00 -12.01
C GLN A 112 1.81 4.48 -11.89
N SER A 113 3.00 3.86 -11.85
CA SER A 113 3.14 2.43 -11.62
C SER A 113 2.66 2.00 -10.23
N PHE A 114 3.01 2.75 -9.17
CA PHE A 114 2.45 2.50 -7.85
C PHE A 114 0.93 2.65 -7.81
N ALA A 115 0.39 3.69 -8.45
CA ALA A 115 -1.04 3.89 -8.53
C ALA A 115 -1.75 2.78 -9.32
N TRP A 116 -1.13 2.26 -10.36
CA TRP A 116 -1.64 1.13 -11.13
C TRP A 116 -1.75 -0.14 -10.27
N ILE A 117 -0.68 -0.54 -9.59
CA ILE A 117 -0.71 -1.72 -8.70
C ILE A 117 -1.74 -1.54 -7.57
N ALA A 118 -1.76 -0.37 -6.92
CA ALA A 118 -2.75 -0.07 -5.88
C ALA A 118 -4.19 -0.11 -6.43
N CYS A 119 -4.41 0.34 -7.67
CA CYS A 119 -5.70 0.27 -8.35
C CYS A 119 -6.12 -1.19 -8.60
N ALA A 120 -5.22 -2.04 -9.11
CA ALA A 120 -5.50 -3.44 -9.36
C ALA A 120 -5.84 -4.20 -8.07
N LEU A 121 -5.05 -4.02 -7.01
CA LEU A 121 -5.28 -4.65 -5.70
C LEU A 121 -6.59 -4.18 -5.05
N SER A 122 -6.88 -2.88 -5.10
CA SER A 122 -8.14 -2.35 -4.54
C SER A 122 -9.36 -2.75 -5.37
N ALA A 123 -9.22 -2.90 -6.70
CA ALA A 123 -10.26 -3.47 -7.55
C ALA A 123 -10.55 -4.93 -7.20
N SER A 124 -9.51 -5.74 -6.99
CA SER A 124 -9.65 -7.11 -6.50
C SER A 124 -10.39 -7.14 -5.15
N ALA A 125 -9.99 -6.30 -4.18
CA ALA A 125 -10.65 -6.22 -2.88
C ALA A 125 -12.12 -5.75 -2.98
N THR A 126 -12.45 -4.87 -3.93
CA THR A 126 -13.84 -4.47 -4.21
C THR A 126 -14.66 -5.64 -4.73
N LEU A 127 -14.09 -6.44 -5.63
CA LEU A 127 -14.74 -7.62 -6.20
C LEU A 127 -14.94 -8.73 -5.17
N SER A 128 -14.04 -8.90 -4.21
CA SER A 128 -14.19 -9.83 -3.09
C SER A 128 -15.34 -9.47 -2.13
N ALA A 129 -15.83 -8.22 -2.15
CA ALA A 129 -17.01 -7.82 -1.40
C ALA A 129 -18.33 -8.28 -2.05
N LEU A 130 -18.30 -8.77 -3.29
CA LEU A 130 -19.48 -9.23 -4.03
C LEU A 130 -19.76 -10.71 -3.75
N PRO A 131 -21.03 -11.12 -3.76
CA PRO A 131 -21.39 -12.53 -3.63
C PRO A 131 -20.83 -13.33 -4.80
N VAL A 132 -20.27 -14.49 -4.48
CA VAL A 132 -19.69 -15.40 -5.48
C VAL A 132 -20.81 -16.18 -6.20
N PRO A 133 -20.93 -16.11 -7.53
CA PRO A 133 -21.90 -16.90 -8.28
C PRO A 133 -21.62 -18.40 -8.16
N ALA A 134 -22.68 -19.23 -8.21
CA ALA A 134 -22.54 -20.68 -8.14
C ALA A 134 -21.74 -21.31 -9.32
N SER A 135 -21.64 -20.57 -10.43
CA SER A 135 -20.84 -20.97 -11.61
C SER A 135 -19.34 -20.60 -11.50
N TRP A 136 -18.92 -19.95 -10.40
CA TRP A 136 -17.53 -19.56 -10.21
C TRP A 136 -16.69 -20.78 -9.87
N SER A 137 -15.63 -21.00 -10.62
CA SER A 137 -14.83 -22.24 -10.58
C SER A 137 -13.59 -22.18 -9.68
N LEU A 138 -13.23 -20.98 -9.18
CA LEU A 138 -12.11 -20.84 -8.26
C LEU A 138 -12.59 -20.97 -6.80
N THR A 139 -11.69 -21.45 -5.94
CA THR A 139 -11.92 -21.52 -4.48
C THR A 139 -11.87 -20.15 -3.81
N SER A 140 -11.16 -19.20 -4.42
CA SER A 140 -11.13 -17.80 -4.01
C SER A 140 -12.35 -17.03 -4.51
N GLY A 141 -12.67 -15.90 -3.88
CA GLY A 141 -13.73 -14.99 -4.32
C GLY A 141 -13.44 -14.35 -5.70
N LEU A 142 -14.37 -13.51 -6.16
CA LEU A 142 -14.24 -12.82 -7.46
C LEU A 142 -12.98 -11.94 -7.58
N GLY A 143 -12.43 -11.49 -6.46
CA GLY A 143 -11.20 -10.70 -6.40
C GLY A 143 -9.92 -11.50 -6.29
N GLY A 144 -9.98 -12.83 -6.32
CA GLY A 144 -8.82 -13.69 -6.14
C GLY A 144 -8.23 -13.61 -4.73
N ASN A 145 -7.12 -14.32 -4.52
CA ASN A 145 -6.50 -14.42 -3.19
C ASN A 145 -6.09 -13.04 -2.63
N ALA A 146 -5.52 -12.16 -3.47
CA ALA A 146 -5.12 -10.82 -3.02
C ALA A 146 -6.32 -9.97 -2.60
N GLY A 147 -7.42 -10.03 -3.37
CA GLY A 147 -8.66 -9.34 -3.03
C GLY A 147 -9.26 -9.83 -1.74
N ASP A 148 -9.33 -11.15 -1.56
CA ASP A 148 -9.89 -11.79 -0.37
C ASP A 148 -9.08 -11.46 0.89
N ILE A 149 -7.75 -11.47 0.81
CA ILE A 149 -6.88 -11.09 1.93
C ILE A 149 -7.14 -9.65 2.35
N ILE A 150 -7.14 -8.70 1.39
CA ILE A 150 -7.36 -7.29 1.69
C ILE A 150 -8.76 -7.06 2.24
N HIS A 151 -9.79 -7.66 1.61
CA HIS A 151 -11.17 -7.54 2.05
C HIS A 151 -11.36 -8.09 3.46
N ASN A 152 -10.88 -9.30 3.74
CA ASN A 152 -11.01 -9.95 5.03
C ASN A 152 -10.26 -9.21 6.14
N LEU A 153 -9.07 -8.67 5.83
CA LEU A 153 -8.31 -7.85 6.78
C LEU A 153 -9.09 -6.59 7.18
N LEU A 154 -9.71 -5.90 6.21
CA LEU A 154 -10.54 -4.73 6.47
C LEU A 154 -11.83 -5.11 7.21
N MET A 155 -12.46 -6.22 6.83
CA MET A 155 -13.62 -6.76 7.53
C MET A 155 -13.31 -7.07 9.00
N MET A 156 -12.17 -7.67 9.28
CA MET A 156 -11.71 -7.96 10.64
C MET A 156 -11.61 -6.68 11.47
N VAL A 157 -11.07 -5.61 10.91
CA VAL A 157 -10.97 -4.30 11.61
C VAL A 157 -12.33 -3.65 11.81
N LEU A 158 -13.19 -3.64 10.78
CA LEU A 158 -14.51 -2.99 10.88
C LEU A 158 -15.49 -3.77 11.75
N SER A 159 -15.43 -5.09 11.79
CA SER A 159 -16.33 -5.94 12.57
C SER A 159 -16.17 -5.78 14.08
N VAL A 160 -15.04 -5.20 14.53
CA VAL A 160 -14.86 -4.82 15.95
C VAL A 160 -15.84 -3.71 16.38
N ALA A 161 -16.18 -2.81 15.46
CA ALA A 161 -17.02 -1.65 15.76
C ALA A 161 -18.48 -1.82 15.30
N VAL A 162 -18.74 -2.65 14.29
CA VAL A 162 -20.04 -2.76 13.63
C VAL A 162 -20.37 -4.23 13.34
N VAL A 163 -21.55 -4.68 13.72
CA VAL A 163 -22.02 -6.06 13.57
C VAL A 163 -22.92 -6.20 12.32
N GLY A 164 -22.93 -7.38 11.72
CA GLY A 164 -23.84 -7.75 10.64
C GLY A 164 -23.22 -7.59 9.23
N TRP A 165 -24.05 -7.27 8.24
CA TRP A 165 -23.64 -7.16 6.81
C TRP A 165 -23.02 -5.79 6.45
N ILE A 166 -23.17 -4.80 7.31
CA ILE A 166 -22.72 -3.41 7.11
C ILE A 166 -21.21 -3.32 6.87
N PRO A 167 -20.34 -4.01 7.63
CA PRO A 167 -18.89 -3.99 7.38
C PRO A 167 -18.51 -4.40 5.96
N GLY A 168 -19.15 -5.43 5.40
CA GLY A 168 -18.89 -5.88 4.02
C GLY A 168 -19.23 -4.82 2.98
N LEU A 169 -20.39 -4.18 3.12
CA LEU A 169 -20.79 -3.09 2.24
C LEU A 169 -19.84 -1.89 2.34
N VAL A 170 -19.49 -1.49 3.55
CA VAL A 170 -18.58 -0.35 3.81
C VAL A 170 -17.20 -0.65 3.23
N THR A 171 -16.67 -1.84 3.43
CA THR A 171 -15.37 -2.27 2.87
C THR A 171 -15.41 -2.23 1.34
N GLY A 172 -16.45 -2.78 0.72
CA GLY A 172 -16.61 -2.77 -0.74
C GLY A 172 -16.67 -1.35 -1.31
N LEU A 173 -17.47 -0.46 -0.73
CA LEU A 173 -17.58 0.94 -1.14
C LEU A 173 -16.27 1.72 -0.93
N LEU A 174 -15.59 1.48 0.19
CA LEU A 174 -14.29 2.09 0.48
C LEU A 174 -13.25 1.67 -0.56
N MET A 175 -13.16 0.36 -0.86
CA MET A 175 -12.22 -0.16 -1.83
C MET A 175 -12.56 0.30 -3.26
N LEU A 176 -13.83 0.43 -3.61
CA LEU A 176 -14.26 1.02 -4.87
C LEU A 176 -13.78 2.48 -5.00
N ALA A 177 -13.95 3.29 -3.95
CA ALA A 177 -13.47 4.67 -3.94
C ALA A 177 -11.93 4.75 -4.08
N VAL A 178 -11.20 3.85 -3.40
CA VAL A 178 -9.74 3.70 -3.52
C VAL A 178 -9.35 3.29 -4.95
N THR A 179 -10.08 2.35 -5.56
CA THR A 179 -9.87 1.91 -6.94
C THR A 179 -10.02 3.06 -7.93
N VAL A 180 -11.11 3.83 -7.83
CA VAL A 180 -11.33 5.00 -8.68
C VAL A 180 -10.23 6.04 -8.48
N PHE A 181 -9.86 6.34 -7.24
CA PHE A 181 -8.81 7.30 -6.93
C PHE A 181 -7.45 6.91 -7.55
N PHE A 182 -7.03 5.67 -7.35
CA PHE A 182 -5.76 5.20 -7.91
C PHE A 182 -5.82 4.99 -9.42
N GLY A 183 -6.97 4.58 -9.96
CA GLY A 183 -7.17 4.47 -11.40
C GLY A 183 -6.98 5.80 -12.13
N LEU A 184 -7.60 6.88 -11.63
CA LEU A 184 -7.40 8.23 -12.18
C LEU A 184 -5.93 8.68 -12.08
N ARG A 185 -5.24 8.32 -10.99
CA ARG A 185 -3.81 8.61 -10.82
C ARG A 185 -2.92 7.82 -11.77
N ALA A 186 -3.21 6.55 -11.98
CA ALA A 186 -2.48 5.68 -12.88
C ALA A 186 -2.65 6.11 -14.36
N LEU A 187 -3.84 6.56 -14.73
CA LEU A 187 -4.13 7.10 -16.06
C LEU A 187 -3.56 8.50 -16.30
N GLY A 188 -2.99 9.13 -15.27
CA GLY A 188 -2.41 10.47 -15.38
C GLY A 188 -3.45 11.60 -15.48
N VAL A 189 -4.72 11.32 -15.17
CA VAL A 189 -5.77 12.35 -15.19
C VAL A 189 -5.48 13.39 -14.11
N SER A 190 -5.30 14.64 -14.52
CA SER A 190 -5.11 15.75 -13.59
C SER A 190 -6.42 16.06 -12.85
N ARG A 191 -6.32 16.56 -11.61
CA ARG A 191 -7.53 16.97 -10.86
C ARG A 191 -8.34 18.03 -11.62
N ALA A 192 -7.66 18.92 -12.35
CA ALA A 192 -8.30 19.94 -13.17
C ALA A 192 -9.13 19.32 -14.31
N ALA A 193 -8.56 18.38 -15.06
CA ALA A 193 -9.27 17.67 -16.13
C ALA A 193 -10.43 16.82 -15.59
N ALA A 194 -10.25 16.16 -14.45
CA ALA A 194 -11.33 15.40 -13.82
C ALA A 194 -12.49 16.28 -13.35
N VAL A 195 -12.19 17.47 -12.81
CA VAL A 195 -13.22 18.47 -12.41
C VAL A 195 -13.94 19.01 -13.61
N GLU A 196 -13.25 19.31 -14.71
CA GLU A 196 -13.83 19.83 -15.96
C GLU A 196 -14.75 18.78 -16.61
N GLN A 197 -14.32 17.52 -16.70
CA GLN A 197 -15.15 16.42 -17.18
C GLN A 197 -16.37 16.17 -16.27
N ALA A 198 -16.20 16.24 -14.94
CA ALA A 198 -17.31 16.17 -14.00
C ALA A 198 -18.28 17.36 -14.14
N ALA A 199 -17.78 18.53 -14.47
CA ALA A 199 -18.61 19.72 -14.76
C ALA A 199 -19.37 19.61 -16.08
N ALA A 200 -18.83 18.90 -17.07
CA ALA A 200 -19.48 18.61 -18.34
C ALA A 200 -20.51 17.46 -18.27
N ALA A 201 -20.50 16.66 -17.21
CA ALA A 201 -21.41 15.53 -17.05
C ALA A 201 -22.88 15.96 -16.87
N PRO A 202 -23.86 15.17 -17.35
CA PRO A 202 -25.28 15.49 -17.22
C PRO A 202 -25.72 15.61 -15.75
N SER A 203 -26.75 16.43 -15.50
CA SER A 203 -27.15 16.91 -14.16
C SER A 203 -27.39 15.80 -13.10
N ARG A 204 -27.85 14.63 -13.51
CA ARG A 204 -28.04 13.47 -12.62
C ARG A 204 -26.71 12.91 -12.09
N SER A 205 -25.72 12.78 -12.98
CA SER A 205 -24.38 12.29 -12.62
C SER A 205 -23.61 13.28 -11.73
N ARG A 206 -23.85 14.61 -11.91
CA ARG A 206 -23.25 15.65 -11.06
C ARG A 206 -23.68 15.58 -9.61
N LYS A 207 -24.95 15.22 -9.33
CA LYS A 207 -25.44 15.08 -7.94
C LYS A 207 -24.75 13.94 -7.21
N VAL A 208 -24.59 12.78 -7.87
CA VAL A 208 -23.89 11.62 -7.31
C VAL A 208 -22.41 11.94 -7.10
N LEU A 209 -21.72 12.51 -8.09
CA LEU A 209 -20.31 12.90 -8.00
C LEU A 209 -20.04 13.94 -6.90
N ARG A 210 -20.95 14.90 -6.68
CA ARG A 210 -20.81 15.88 -5.59
C ARG A 210 -21.01 15.25 -4.21
N ALA A 211 -21.97 14.34 -4.05
CA ALA A 211 -22.20 13.63 -2.80
C ALA A 211 -21.03 12.72 -2.44
N THR A 212 -20.48 11.99 -3.41
CA THR A 212 -19.31 11.13 -3.21
C THR A 212 -18.03 11.96 -2.96
N GLY A 213 -17.85 13.07 -3.69
CA GLY A 213 -16.68 13.93 -3.55
C GLY A 213 -16.63 14.70 -2.23
N SER A 214 -17.77 15.07 -1.65
CA SER A 214 -17.83 15.71 -0.31
C SER A 214 -17.50 14.71 0.80
N GLY A 215 -18.01 13.49 0.71
CA GLY A 215 -17.71 12.41 1.67
C GLY A 215 -16.24 12.01 1.67
N LEU A 216 -15.62 11.91 0.48
CA LEU A 216 -14.20 11.62 0.36
C LEU A 216 -13.31 12.76 0.90
N ARG A 217 -13.68 14.03 0.66
CA ARG A 217 -12.91 15.18 1.21
C ARG A 217 -12.92 15.20 2.73
N THR A 218 -14.04 14.91 3.37
CA THR A 218 -14.13 14.80 4.83
C THR A 218 -13.32 13.62 5.35
N GLY A 219 -13.44 12.43 4.73
CA GLY A 219 -12.68 11.24 5.13
C GLY A 219 -11.17 11.42 5.01
N PHE A 220 -10.66 11.99 3.89
CA PHE A 220 -9.23 12.29 3.73
C PHE A 220 -8.75 13.44 4.63
N GLY A 221 -9.61 14.39 5.00
CA GLY A 221 -9.33 15.42 5.99
C GLY A 221 -9.03 14.80 7.36
N TYR A 222 -9.94 13.94 7.84
CA TYR A 222 -9.74 13.20 9.11
C TYR A 222 -8.49 12.32 9.10
N MET A 223 -8.22 11.61 7.99
CA MET A 223 -7.01 10.79 7.86
C MET A 223 -5.74 11.65 7.89
N GLY A 224 -5.77 12.83 7.27
CA GLY A 224 -4.67 13.81 7.31
C GLY A 224 -4.41 14.34 8.72
N GLU A 225 -5.46 14.63 9.49
CA GLU A 225 -5.35 15.05 10.89
C GLU A 225 -4.86 13.93 11.81
N LEU A 226 -5.35 12.69 11.63
CA LEU A 226 -4.86 11.53 12.36
C LEU A 226 -3.37 11.28 12.09
N TRP A 227 -2.96 11.39 10.81
CA TRP A 227 -1.56 11.24 10.41
C TRP A 227 -0.66 12.36 10.96
N SER A 228 -1.14 13.61 11.05
CA SER A 228 -0.38 14.71 11.66
C SER A 228 -0.21 14.50 13.17
N ARG A 229 -1.28 14.11 13.88
CA ARG A 229 -1.24 13.77 15.32
C ARG A 229 -0.31 12.58 15.60
N TRP A 230 -0.37 11.53 14.76
CA TRP A 230 0.53 10.39 14.90
C TRP A 230 2.00 10.78 14.70
N ARG A 231 2.31 11.67 13.72
CA ARG A 231 3.66 12.20 13.54
C ARG A 231 4.13 13.06 14.71
N GLU A 232 3.25 13.83 15.34
CA GLU A 232 3.56 14.62 16.53
C GLU A 232 3.86 13.71 17.73
N LEU A 233 3.05 12.67 17.94
CA LEU A 233 3.29 11.67 19.00
C LEU A 233 4.64 10.96 18.80
N ARG A 234 4.95 10.52 17.58
CA ARG A 234 6.24 9.90 17.25
C ARG A 234 7.42 10.85 17.45
N ARG A 235 7.24 12.14 17.18
CA ARG A 235 8.29 13.13 17.46
C ARG A 235 8.46 13.37 18.96
N ALA A 236 7.37 13.40 19.71
CA ALA A 236 7.39 13.51 21.16
C ALA A 236 8.05 12.27 21.80
N GLU A 237 7.74 11.06 21.34
CA GLU A 237 8.43 9.84 21.78
C GLU A 237 9.93 9.89 21.48
N ALA A 238 10.32 10.26 20.26
CA ALA A 238 11.74 10.39 19.89
C ALA A 238 12.48 11.49 20.68
N GLN A 239 11.80 12.59 21.03
CA GLN A 239 12.36 13.63 21.91
C GLN A 239 12.47 13.12 23.36
N PHE A 240 11.53 12.30 23.81
CA PHE A 240 11.56 11.70 25.14
C PHE A 240 12.69 10.68 25.25
N GLU A 241 12.92 9.85 24.23
CA GLU A 241 14.07 8.95 24.15
C GLU A 241 15.41 9.69 24.11
N GLN A 242 15.48 10.85 23.45
CA GLN A 242 16.69 11.67 23.40
C GLN A 242 16.94 12.49 24.69
N THR A 243 15.86 12.83 25.44
CA THR A 243 15.96 13.60 26.69
C THR A 243 15.91 12.71 27.92
N GLY A 244 15.49 11.46 27.75
CA GLY A 244 15.32 10.47 28.79
C GLY A 244 16.59 9.68 29.10
N ASP A 245 17.70 10.36 29.30
CA ASP A 245 18.77 9.80 30.12
C ASP A 245 18.20 9.75 31.55
N GLU A 246 17.66 8.56 31.92
CA GLU A 246 17.10 8.28 33.26
C GLU A 246 18.09 8.72 34.34
N ASP A 247 19.39 8.63 34.07
CA ASP A 247 20.45 9.08 34.95
C ASP A 247 20.46 10.61 35.18
N ASP A 248 20.01 11.42 34.21
CA ASP A 248 19.96 12.88 34.36
C ASP A 248 18.73 13.31 35.16
N ILE A 249 17.61 12.60 35.07
CA ILE A 249 16.41 12.79 35.89
C ILE A 249 16.68 12.37 37.33
N ILE A 250 17.33 11.25 37.53
CA ILE A 250 17.73 10.73 38.85
C ILE A 250 18.75 11.69 39.49
N ARG A 251 19.69 12.27 38.71
CA ARG A 251 20.65 13.30 39.19
C ARG A 251 19.99 14.61 39.60
N ARG A 252 18.92 15.02 38.92
CA ARG A 252 18.17 16.25 39.26
C ARG A 252 17.22 16.07 40.43
N LEU A 253 16.72 14.86 40.65
CA LEU A 253 15.80 14.50 41.73
C LEU A 253 16.53 13.98 43.00
N ALA A 254 17.80 13.62 42.89
CA ALA A 254 18.58 13.23 44.03
C ALA A 254 18.75 14.48 44.96
N PRO A 255 18.36 14.39 46.26
CA PRO A 255 18.56 15.48 47.18
C PRO A 255 20.08 15.80 47.25
N GLN A 256 20.42 17.05 46.99
CA GLN A 256 21.81 17.54 47.14
C GLN A 256 22.19 17.43 48.60
N THR A 257 22.68 16.30 49.01
CA THR A 257 23.36 16.13 50.31
C THR A 257 24.72 16.83 50.16
N GLU A 258 24.83 18.01 50.73
CA GLU A 258 26.11 18.64 50.91
C GLU A 258 27.07 17.66 51.61
N PRO A 259 28.33 17.55 51.16
CA PRO A 259 29.29 16.68 51.86
C PRO A 259 29.54 17.25 53.27
N PRO A 260 29.49 16.42 54.32
CA PRO A 260 29.72 16.90 55.67
C PRO A 260 31.14 17.45 55.79
N ARG A 261 31.23 18.69 56.26
CA ARG A 261 32.50 19.34 56.62
C ARG A 261 33.26 18.44 57.58
N ARG A 262 34.49 18.12 57.23
CA ARG A 262 35.46 17.40 58.04
C ARG A 262 35.65 18.12 59.39
N GLY A 263 34.96 17.62 60.39
CA GLY A 263 35.20 17.96 61.80
C GLY A 263 35.49 16.68 62.54
N SER A 264 36.69 16.63 63.07
CA SER A 264 37.20 15.57 63.90
C SER A 264 36.28 15.28 65.07
N ARG A 265 35.86 14.02 65.24
CA ARG A 265 35.65 13.38 66.57
C ARG A 265 35.48 11.89 66.42
N GLU A 266 36.27 11.19 67.22
CA GLU A 266 36.14 9.76 67.53
C GLU A 266 34.67 9.38 67.78
N ALA A 267 34.20 8.38 67.06
CA ALA A 267 32.93 7.77 67.36
C ALA A 267 33.11 6.26 67.53
N ALA A 268 32.67 5.81 68.66
CA ALA A 268 32.64 4.45 69.13
C ALA A 268 32.01 3.47 68.14
N ARG A 269 32.68 2.37 67.92
CA ARG A 269 32.25 1.20 67.19
C ARG A 269 31.05 0.55 67.94
N ILE A 270 29.87 0.63 67.39
CA ILE A 270 28.68 -0.10 67.81
C ILE A 270 28.59 -1.40 66.98
N GLU A 271 28.74 -2.54 67.60
CA GLU A 271 28.54 -3.84 66.98
C GLU A 271 27.02 -4.14 66.88
N PRO A 272 26.51 -4.68 65.77
CA PRO A 272 25.11 -5.06 65.67
C PRO A 272 24.84 -6.36 66.45
N THR A 273 24.00 -6.32 67.46
CA THR A 273 23.43 -7.47 68.15
C THR A 273 22.37 -8.14 67.33
N PHE A 274 22.59 -9.36 66.89
CA PHE A 274 21.58 -10.20 66.28
C PHE A 274 20.59 -10.69 67.33
N SER A 275 19.34 -10.24 67.27
CA SER A 275 18.23 -10.75 68.07
C SER A 275 17.71 -12.06 67.49
N ALA A 276 17.51 -13.03 68.39
CA ALA A 276 17.17 -14.43 68.12
C ALA A 276 15.79 -14.58 67.38
N ARG A 277 15.77 -15.59 66.55
CA ARG A 277 14.61 -16.12 65.78
C ARG A 277 13.37 -16.32 66.68
N ARG A 278 12.25 -15.78 66.23
CA ARG A 278 10.91 -16.21 66.75
C ARG A 278 10.58 -17.60 66.18
N PRO A 279 10.01 -18.51 66.97
CA PRO A 279 9.55 -19.81 66.50
C PRO A 279 8.26 -19.66 65.64
N ALA A 280 8.13 -20.50 64.65
CA ALA A 280 7.00 -20.56 63.72
C ALA A 280 5.72 -21.10 64.46
N PRO A 281 4.51 -20.63 64.06
CA PRO A 281 3.27 -21.16 64.58
C PRO A 281 2.99 -22.57 64.04
N PRO A 282 2.25 -23.43 64.81
CA PRO A 282 1.94 -24.79 64.41
C PRO A 282 0.90 -24.81 63.25
N MET A 283 1.07 -25.80 62.37
CA MET A 283 0.14 -26.09 61.29
C MET A 283 -1.17 -26.71 61.82
N PRO A 284 -2.34 -26.41 61.22
CA PRO A 284 -3.57 -27.10 61.56
C PRO A 284 -3.56 -28.54 61.03
N GLU A 285 -4.00 -29.46 61.85
CA GLU A 285 -4.31 -30.85 61.51
C GLU A 285 -5.53 -30.89 60.57
N VAL A 286 -5.42 -31.72 59.54
CA VAL A 286 -6.52 -32.03 58.61
C VAL A 286 -7.17 -33.31 59.10
N GLU A 287 -8.46 -33.24 59.46
CA GLU A 287 -9.39 -34.36 59.48
C GLU A 287 -10.04 -34.56 58.12
#